data_cff06f3f5999e94a0b3194dc8e862f0b
#
_entry.id   cff06f3f5999e94a0b3194dc8e862f0b
#
_cell.length_a   1.000
_cell.length_b   1.000
_cell.length_c   1.000
_cell.angle_alpha   90.00
_cell.angle_beta   90.00
_cell.angle_gamma   90.00
#
_symmetry.space_group_name_H-M   'P 1'
#
loop_
_entity.id
_entity.type
_entity.pdbx_description
1 polymer ?
#
loop_
_entity_poly.entity_id
_entity_poly.type
_entity_poly.pdbx_seq_one_letter_code
_entity_poly.pdbx_strand_id
1 'polypeptide(L)'
;MADGWQRAKRIVSAAFRPVRGRDLSLHAAAITFYGAIAVVPVALLAIWTTGLVAGADRVRRLTSYAIETLPTDIGANRAVAALLEAGLGLTPALALASLLPASLYGEGLRRAFVSVAAPREPGGALVGWRGRLLLLPLLAPAPALLLSILLALPVTTHLVRQGGWRGALGVVLSFLGVWLVLTPVLMWVFRVVGPASPDFLSTLAIGSFTAANLSGFLHGFVLFASLPLDLGVPFGGFDAIGGGVAVLLWLYLFHVIVLAGYSATLALSDWRARRASSTQARRAAAR
;
A
#
# COMPACT_ATOMS: atom_id res chain seq x y z
N MET A 1 -22.46 25.20 12.31
CA MET A 1 -21.44 24.83 11.30
C MET A 1 -20.01 25.14 11.73
N ALA A 2 -19.72 26.28 12.37
CA ALA A 2 -18.36 26.66 12.84
C ALA A 2 -17.73 25.66 13.81
N ASP A 3 -18.49 25.05 14.72
CA ASP A 3 -17.99 24.07 15.68
C ASP A 3 -17.50 22.75 15.08
N GLY A 4 -18.11 22.31 13.98
CA GLY A 4 -17.69 21.10 13.26
C GLY A 4 -16.33 21.27 12.60
N TRP A 5 -16.10 22.41 11.96
CA TRP A 5 -14.84 22.77 11.31
C TRP A 5 -13.69 22.94 12.31
N GLN A 6 -13.93 23.60 13.44
CA GLN A 6 -12.97 23.74 14.53
C GLN A 6 -12.60 22.38 15.15
N ARG A 7 -13.57 21.45 15.24
CA ARG A 7 -13.34 20.08 15.70
C ARG A 7 -12.53 19.27 14.68
N ALA A 8 -12.86 19.36 13.40
CA ALA A 8 -12.10 18.72 12.33
C ALA A 8 -10.65 19.23 12.31
N LYS A 9 -10.44 20.55 12.39
CA LYS A 9 -9.10 21.15 12.50
C LYS A 9 -8.31 20.64 13.70
N ARG A 10 -8.93 20.48 14.88
CA ARG A 10 -8.25 19.92 16.07
C ARG A 10 -7.89 18.45 15.90
N ILE A 11 -8.76 17.64 15.29
CA ILE A 11 -8.47 16.23 15.01
C ILE A 11 -7.32 16.13 14.01
N VAL A 12 -7.36 16.89 12.92
CA VAL A 12 -6.29 16.94 11.92
C VAL A 12 -4.98 17.42 12.56
N SER A 13 -5.01 18.52 13.33
CA SER A 13 -3.80 19.02 14.01
C SER A 13 -3.26 18.05 15.06
N ALA A 14 -4.13 17.31 15.75
CA ALA A 14 -3.74 16.27 16.70
C ALA A 14 -3.16 15.03 15.97
N ALA A 15 -3.69 14.66 14.80
CA ALA A 15 -3.14 13.60 13.97
C ALA A 15 -1.72 13.91 13.48
N PHE A 16 -1.43 15.19 13.22
CA PHE A 16 -0.10 15.64 12.79
C PHE A 16 0.83 16.06 13.94
N ARG A 17 0.36 16.11 15.20
CA ARG A 17 1.22 16.43 16.37
C ARG A 17 2.34 15.42 16.60
N PRO A 18 2.12 14.09 16.52
CA PRO A 18 3.22 13.12 16.65
C PRO A 18 4.25 13.24 15.55
N VAL A 19 3.87 13.82 14.40
CA VAL A 19 4.67 14.01 13.20
C VAL A 19 5.49 15.32 13.25
N ARG A 20 5.01 16.33 14.01
CA ARG A 20 5.75 17.57 14.25
C ARG A 20 6.93 17.32 15.20
N GLY A 21 8.12 17.18 14.65
CA GLY A 21 9.36 16.93 15.40
C GLY A 21 9.95 15.55 15.19
N ARG A 22 9.29 14.70 14.39
CA ARG A 22 9.84 13.44 13.87
C ARG A 22 9.96 13.56 12.37
N ASP A 23 11.08 13.15 11.85
CA ASP A 23 11.35 13.23 10.43
C ASP A 23 10.57 12.14 9.68
N LEU A 24 9.25 12.42 9.45
CA LEU A 24 8.37 11.51 8.72
C LEU A 24 8.92 11.20 7.33
N SER A 25 9.58 12.19 6.73
CA SER A 25 10.18 12.08 5.40
C SER A 25 11.32 11.07 5.41
N LEU A 26 12.16 11.08 6.43
CA LEU A 26 13.26 10.14 6.60
C LEU A 26 12.72 8.71 6.79
N HIS A 27 11.69 8.54 7.61
CA HIS A 27 11.06 7.23 7.82
C HIS A 27 10.37 6.71 6.56
N ALA A 28 9.70 7.58 5.79
CA ALA A 28 9.12 7.22 4.50
C ALA A 28 10.20 6.80 3.50
N ALA A 29 11.32 7.52 3.43
CA ALA A 29 12.47 7.16 2.59
C ALA A 29 13.07 5.81 2.99
N ALA A 30 13.20 5.54 4.30
CA ALA A 30 13.69 4.25 4.80
C ALA A 30 12.74 3.10 4.40
N ILE A 31 11.41 3.26 4.57
CA ILE A 31 10.46 2.23 4.11
C ILE A 31 10.52 2.06 2.59
N THR A 32 10.69 3.14 1.85
CA THR A 32 10.81 3.08 0.39
C THR A 32 11.99 2.24 -0.04
N PHE A 33 13.13 2.37 0.63
CA PHE A 33 14.29 1.51 0.40
C PHE A 33 13.95 0.02 0.62
N TYR A 34 13.35 -0.33 1.77
CA TYR A 34 12.91 -1.69 2.04
C TYR A 34 11.85 -2.18 1.04
N GLY A 35 10.93 -1.31 0.65
CA GLY A 35 9.92 -1.60 -0.36
C GLY A 35 10.51 -1.88 -1.74
N ALA A 36 11.49 -1.08 -2.16
CA ALA A 36 12.18 -1.27 -3.43
C ALA A 36 12.90 -2.63 -3.51
N ILE A 37 13.51 -3.08 -2.41
CA ILE A 37 14.14 -4.40 -2.33
C ILE A 37 13.09 -5.51 -2.36
N ALA A 38 11.93 -5.30 -1.73
CA ALA A 38 10.93 -6.34 -1.52
C ALA A 38 9.93 -6.48 -2.68
N VAL A 39 9.71 -5.44 -3.50
CA VAL A 39 8.61 -5.40 -4.48
C VAL A 39 8.68 -6.53 -5.50
N VAL A 40 9.85 -6.80 -6.07
CA VAL A 40 10.04 -7.90 -7.03
C VAL A 40 9.87 -9.26 -6.37
N PRO A 41 10.54 -9.58 -5.25
CA PRO A 41 10.33 -10.82 -4.52
C PRO A 41 8.87 -11.07 -4.12
N VAL A 42 8.16 -10.04 -3.64
CA VAL A 42 6.72 -10.16 -3.29
C VAL A 42 5.88 -10.47 -4.52
N ALA A 43 6.14 -9.79 -5.65
CA ALA A 43 5.42 -10.04 -6.89
C ALA A 43 5.68 -11.46 -7.42
N LEU A 44 6.93 -11.92 -7.40
CA LEU A 44 7.29 -13.29 -7.79
C LEU A 44 6.57 -14.32 -6.93
N LEU A 45 6.55 -14.15 -5.60
CA LEU A 45 5.84 -15.03 -4.69
C LEU A 45 4.33 -15.03 -4.92
N ALA A 46 3.74 -13.85 -5.17
CA ALA A 46 2.30 -13.72 -5.47
C ALA A 46 1.96 -14.45 -6.78
N ILE A 47 2.76 -14.30 -7.83
CA ILE A 47 2.57 -15.00 -9.11
C ILE A 47 2.76 -16.51 -8.93
N TRP A 48 3.82 -16.92 -8.25
CA TRP A 48 4.10 -18.34 -7.99
C TRP A 48 2.95 -19.02 -7.25
N THR A 49 2.52 -18.45 -6.12
CA THR A 49 1.40 -18.99 -5.33
C THR A 49 0.09 -18.98 -6.12
N THR A 50 -0.14 -17.96 -6.95
CA THR A 50 -1.31 -17.91 -7.83
C THR A 50 -1.25 -18.98 -8.91
N GLY A 51 -0.07 -19.23 -9.48
CA GLY A 51 0.16 -20.32 -10.44
C GLY A 51 -0.12 -21.70 -9.84
N LEU A 52 0.26 -21.92 -8.57
CA LEU A 52 -0.04 -23.17 -7.85
C LEU A 52 -1.54 -23.37 -7.60
N VAL A 53 -2.28 -22.29 -7.31
CA VAL A 53 -3.71 -22.35 -6.98
C VAL A 53 -4.60 -22.38 -8.22
N ALA A 54 -4.32 -21.54 -9.20
CA ALA A 54 -5.19 -21.34 -10.37
C ALA A 54 -4.69 -22.04 -11.65
N GLY A 55 -3.46 -22.55 -11.63
CA GLY A 55 -2.77 -23.09 -12.82
C GLY A 55 -2.04 -22.02 -13.62
N ALA A 56 -0.81 -22.34 -14.04
CA ALA A 56 0.08 -21.41 -14.75
C ALA A 56 -0.55 -20.87 -16.05
N ASP A 57 -1.18 -21.73 -16.85
CA ASP A 57 -1.78 -21.33 -18.13
C ASP A 57 -2.96 -20.36 -17.95
N ARG A 58 -3.74 -20.52 -16.88
CA ARG A 58 -4.82 -19.57 -16.58
C ARG A 58 -4.25 -18.21 -16.20
N VAL A 59 -3.21 -18.19 -15.38
CA VAL A 59 -2.55 -16.94 -14.99
C VAL A 59 -1.96 -16.25 -16.23
N ARG A 60 -1.27 -16.99 -17.13
CA ARG A 60 -0.75 -16.44 -18.39
C ARG A 60 -1.84 -15.81 -19.25
N ARG A 61 -2.95 -16.53 -19.49
CA ARG A 61 -4.07 -15.99 -20.27
C ARG A 61 -4.67 -14.73 -19.68
N LEU A 62 -4.86 -14.67 -18.36
CA LEU A 62 -5.41 -13.49 -17.70
C LEU A 62 -4.43 -12.32 -17.72
N THR A 63 -3.13 -12.58 -17.55
CA THR A 63 -2.11 -11.54 -17.56
C THR A 63 -1.83 -11.01 -18.97
N SER A 64 -2.06 -11.79 -20.06
CA SER A 64 -1.91 -11.28 -21.42
C SER A 64 -2.78 -10.06 -21.69
N TYR A 65 -4.03 -10.07 -21.20
CA TYR A 65 -4.91 -8.89 -21.28
C TYR A 65 -4.36 -7.68 -20.54
N ALA A 66 -3.70 -7.90 -19.41
CA ALA A 66 -3.04 -6.82 -18.67
C ALA A 66 -1.86 -6.24 -19.44
N ILE A 67 -1.02 -7.12 -20.00
CA ILE A 67 0.17 -6.74 -20.76
C ILE A 67 -0.21 -5.91 -22.01
N GLU A 68 -1.26 -6.29 -22.73
CA GLU A 68 -1.76 -5.57 -23.91
C GLU A 68 -2.26 -4.15 -23.59
N THR A 69 -2.61 -3.87 -22.34
CA THR A 69 -3.09 -2.55 -21.93
C THR A 69 -1.99 -1.63 -21.41
N LEU A 70 -0.79 -2.18 -21.17
CA LEU A 70 0.33 -1.41 -20.63
C LEU A 70 1.03 -0.59 -21.73
N PRO A 71 1.56 0.61 -21.37
CA PRO A 71 2.35 1.40 -22.29
C PRO A 71 3.58 0.62 -22.79
N THR A 72 3.77 0.61 -24.11
CA THR A 72 4.91 -0.07 -24.76
C THR A 72 6.18 0.77 -24.68
N ASP A 73 6.03 2.09 -24.68
CA ASP A 73 7.11 3.06 -24.83
C ASP A 73 8.09 3.05 -23.65
N ILE A 74 7.59 2.81 -22.45
CA ILE A 74 8.41 2.68 -21.23
C ILE A 74 8.84 1.23 -20.93
N GLY A 75 8.54 0.28 -21.81
CA GLY A 75 8.88 -1.13 -21.62
C GLY A 75 8.14 -1.86 -20.49
N ALA A 76 7.05 -1.27 -19.96
CA ALA A 76 6.28 -1.83 -18.86
C ALA A 76 5.70 -3.21 -19.20
N ASN A 77 5.22 -3.39 -20.42
CA ASN A 77 4.72 -4.65 -20.94
C ASN A 77 5.78 -5.77 -20.89
N ARG A 78 7.02 -5.47 -21.31
CA ARG A 78 8.15 -6.42 -21.26
C ARG A 78 8.53 -6.76 -19.82
N ALA A 79 8.58 -5.76 -18.94
CA ALA A 79 8.91 -5.97 -17.54
C ALA A 79 7.87 -6.87 -16.84
N VAL A 80 6.57 -6.64 -17.06
CA VAL A 80 5.49 -7.47 -16.50
C VAL A 80 5.51 -8.88 -17.09
N ALA A 81 5.75 -9.05 -18.40
CA ALA A 81 5.87 -10.36 -19.02
C ALA A 81 7.07 -11.16 -18.45
N ALA A 82 8.23 -10.52 -18.30
CA ALA A 82 9.40 -11.14 -17.70
C ALA A 82 9.16 -11.55 -16.24
N LEU A 83 8.50 -10.68 -15.47
CA LEU A 83 8.15 -10.95 -14.08
C LEU A 83 7.15 -12.13 -13.96
N LEU A 84 6.18 -12.21 -14.88
CA LEU A 84 5.21 -13.30 -14.93
C LEU A 84 5.92 -14.64 -15.16
N GLU A 85 6.75 -14.75 -16.18
CA GLU A 85 7.43 -16.00 -16.50
C GLU A 85 8.45 -16.39 -15.42
N ALA A 86 9.18 -15.41 -14.85
CA ALA A 86 10.07 -15.66 -13.73
C ALA A 86 9.29 -16.16 -12.50
N GLY A 87 8.12 -15.57 -12.21
CA GLY A 87 7.28 -16.00 -11.08
C GLY A 87 6.69 -17.39 -11.28
N LEU A 88 6.13 -17.69 -12.46
CA LEU A 88 5.58 -19.02 -12.76
C LEU A 88 6.66 -20.11 -12.82
N GLY A 89 7.88 -19.76 -13.19
CA GLY A 89 9.03 -20.65 -13.23
C GLY A 89 9.78 -20.82 -11.90
N LEU A 90 9.33 -20.19 -10.80
CA LEU A 90 10.00 -20.28 -9.52
C LEU A 90 10.00 -21.72 -8.99
N THR A 91 11.17 -22.20 -8.61
CA THR A 91 11.27 -23.44 -7.85
C THR A 91 10.93 -23.20 -6.36
N PRO A 92 10.48 -24.22 -5.61
CA PRO A 92 10.21 -24.07 -4.18
C PRO A 92 11.41 -23.52 -3.38
N ALA A 93 12.64 -23.91 -3.74
CA ALA A 93 13.84 -23.41 -3.11
C ALA A 93 14.05 -21.91 -3.35
N LEU A 94 13.85 -21.43 -4.59
CA LEU A 94 13.92 -20.01 -4.91
C LEU A 94 12.77 -19.22 -4.30
N ALA A 95 11.57 -19.80 -4.19
CA ALA A 95 10.44 -19.18 -3.50
C ALA A 95 10.77 -18.97 -2.01
N LEU A 96 11.34 -19.98 -1.33
CA LEU A 96 11.81 -19.83 0.05
C LEU A 96 12.91 -18.76 0.18
N ALA A 97 13.87 -18.74 -0.74
CA ALA A 97 14.92 -17.71 -0.75
C ALA A 97 14.33 -16.30 -0.95
N SER A 98 13.28 -16.16 -1.76
CA SER A 98 12.58 -14.89 -2.02
C SER A 98 11.80 -14.37 -0.80
N LEU A 99 11.44 -15.23 0.16
CA LEU A 99 10.79 -14.79 1.40
C LEU A 99 11.69 -13.86 2.23
N LEU A 100 13.00 -14.05 2.18
CA LEU A 100 13.93 -13.22 2.94
C LEU A 100 13.86 -11.75 2.50
N PRO A 101 14.13 -11.36 1.23
CA PRO A 101 14.01 -9.99 0.79
C PRO A 101 12.56 -9.48 0.84
N ALA A 102 11.56 -10.32 0.54
CA ALA A 102 10.14 -9.95 0.67
C ALA A 102 9.78 -9.52 2.09
N SER A 103 10.29 -10.21 3.11
CA SER A 103 10.02 -9.93 4.52
C SER A 103 10.63 -8.61 5.02
N LEU A 104 11.67 -8.09 4.36
CA LEU A 104 12.34 -6.84 4.73
C LEU A 104 11.39 -5.64 4.74
N TYR A 105 10.38 -5.64 3.87
CA TYR A 105 9.36 -4.60 3.88
C TYR A 105 8.60 -4.52 5.22
N GLY A 106 8.29 -5.66 5.82
CA GLY A 106 7.68 -5.73 7.15
C GLY A 106 8.57 -5.15 8.25
N GLU A 107 9.89 -5.38 8.15
CA GLU A 107 10.86 -4.76 9.05
C GLU A 107 10.85 -3.23 8.93
N GLY A 108 10.92 -2.71 7.70
CA GLY A 108 10.89 -1.28 7.42
C GLY A 108 9.62 -0.62 7.96
N LEU A 109 8.44 -1.20 7.67
CA LEU A 109 7.16 -0.73 8.16
C LEU A 109 7.10 -0.72 9.70
N ARG A 110 7.47 -1.82 10.35
CA ARG A 110 7.45 -1.91 11.81
C ARG A 110 8.34 -0.87 12.47
N ARG A 111 9.59 -0.70 12.00
CA ARG A 111 10.53 0.28 12.52
C ARG A 111 9.97 1.71 12.42
N ALA A 112 9.40 2.06 11.27
CA ALA A 112 8.80 3.37 11.07
C ALA A 112 7.55 3.58 11.93
N PHE A 113 6.70 2.57 12.08
CA PHE A 113 5.53 2.67 12.94
C PHE A 113 5.88 2.80 14.43
N VAL A 114 6.93 2.12 14.89
CA VAL A 114 7.46 2.29 16.25
C VAL A 114 7.90 3.73 16.49
N SER A 115 8.59 4.34 15.52
CA SER A 115 9.03 5.74 15.63
C SER A 115 7.86 6.73 15.64
N VAL A 116 6.78 6.44 14.92
CA VAL A 116 5.56 7.28 14.87
C VAL A 116 4.71 7.14 16.13
N ALA A 117 4.57 5.91 16.66
CA ALA A 117 3.67 5.63 17.79
C ALA A 117 4.16 6.13 19.17
N ALA A 118 5.35 6.72 19.26
CA ALA A 118 6.10 6.97 20.51
C ALA A 118 6.55 5.66 21.21
N PRO A 119 7.84 5.54 21.50
CA PRO A 119 8.44 4.25 21.84
C PRO A 119 7.96 3.71 23.18
N ARG A 120 7.10 2.72 23.14
CA ARG A 120 6.84 1.80 24.28
C ARG A 120 7.64 0.51 24.13
N GLU A 121 8.22 0.25 22.95
CA GLU A 121 9.08 -0.90 22.72
C GLU A 121 10.56 -0.45 22.70
N PRO A 122 11.45 -1.17 23.39
CA PRO A 122 12.88 -0.93 23.26
C PRO A 122 13.29 -1.17 21.81
N GLY A 123 14.08 -0.26 21.25
CA GLY A 123 14.67 -0.42 19.92
C GLY A 123 15.57 -1.70 19.91
N GLY A 124 15.72 -2.32 18.74
CA GLY A 124 16.63 -3.45 18.58
C GLY A 124 16.27 -4.36 17.41
N ALA A 125 17.03 -5.45 17.25
CA ALA A 125 16.85 -6.43 16.18
C ALA A 125 15.49 -7.11 16.22
N LEU A 126 14.93 -7.35 17.42
CA LEU A 126 13.63 -8.00 17.61
C LEU A 126 12.45 -7.21 17.00
N VAL A 127 12.55 -5.89 16.97
CA VAL A 127 11.51 -5.03 16.32
C VAL A 127 11.40 -5.35 14.82
N GLY A 128 12.53 -5.46 14.15
CA GLY A 128 12.58 -5.82 12.74
C GLY A 128 12.04 -7.21 12.46
N TRP A 129 12.47 -8.21 13.21
CA TRP A 129 12.02 -9.60 13.06
C TRP A 129 10.50 -9.75 13.27
N ARG A 130 9.93 -9.08 14.26
CA ARG A 130 8.47 -9.02 14.45
C ARG A 130 7.77 -8.45 13.21
N GLY A 131 8.28 -7.36 12.64
CA GLY A 131 7.72 -6.78 11.42
C GLY A 131 7.74 -7.76 10.25
N ARG A 132 8.86 -8.48 10.05
CA ARG A 132 8.99 -9.52 9.01
C ARG A 132 7.92 -10.60 9.18
N LEU A 133 7.82 -11.19 10.37
CA LEU A 133 6.88 -12.28 10.65
C LEU A 133 5.42 -11.84 10.55
N LEU A 134 5.08 -10.64 11.02
CA LEU A 134 3.70 -10.12 11.01
C LEU A 134 3.22 -9.70 9.62
N LEU A 135 4.12 -9.45 8.66
CA LEU A 135 3.75 -9.15 7.29
C LEU A 135 3.54 -10.42 6.44
N LEU A 136 4.25 -11.52 6.73
CA LEU A 136 4.17 -12.76 5.96
C LEU A 136 2.76 -13.31 5.75
N PRO A 137 1.82 -13.25 6.73
CA PRO A 137 0.44 -13.72 6.51
C PRO A 137 -0.29 -13.02 5.36
N LEU A 138 0.12 -11.81 4.95
CA LEU A 138 -0.45 -11.13 3.78
C LEU A 138 -0.11 -11.82 2.46
N LEU A 139 0.87 -12.71 2.43
CA LEU A 139 1.14 -13.54 1.25
C LEU A 139 0.06 -14.61 1.02
N ALA A 140 -0.66 -15.04 2.08
CA ALA A 140 -1.72 -16.05 1.95
C ALA A 140 -2.90 -15.57 1.09
N PRO A 141 -3.47 -14.35 1.25
CA PRO A 141 -4.50 -13.83 0.36
C PRO A 141 -3.97 -13.34 -1.00
N ALA A 142 -2.65 -13.24 -1.21
CA ALA A 142 -2.06 -12.68 -2.44
C ALA A 142 -2.58 -13.38 -3.72
N PRO A 143 -2.75 -14.73 -3.80
CA PRO A 143 -3.32 -15.37 -4.98
C PRO A 143 -4.74 -14.90 -5.29
N ALA A 144 -5.60 -14.82 -4.27
CA ALA A 144 -6.98 -14.37 -4.44
C ALA A 144 -7.04 -12.90 -4.86
N LEU A 145 -6.19 -12.05 -4.30
CA LEU A 145 -6.09 -10.64 -4.66
C LEU A 145 -5.59 -10.47 -6.10
N LEU A 146 -4.54 -11.18 -6.49
CA LEU A 146 -4.00 -11.11 -7.85
C LEU A 146 -5.02 -11.61 -8.87
N LEU A 147 -5.67 -12.74 -8.63
CA LEU A 147 -6.73 -13.25 -9.51
C LEU A 147 -7.90 -12.27 -9.62
N SER A 148 -8.32 -11.66 -8.52
CA SER A 148 -9.40 -10.66 -8.53
C SER A 148 -9.04 -9.47 -9.41
N ILE A 149 -7.80 -8.99 -9.32
CA ILE A 149 -7.28 -7.90 -10.17
C ILE A 149 -7.26 -8.33 -11.63
N LEU A 150 -6.69 -9.49 -11.93
CA LEU A 150 -6.58 -10.01 -13.30
C LEU A 150 -7.94 -10.27 -13.95
N LEU A 151 -8.95 -10.69 -13.19
CA LEU A 151 -10.32 -10.88 -13.69
C LEU A 151 -11.07 -9.56 -13.87
N ALA A 152 -10.84 -8.57 -13.03
CA ALA A 152 -11.48 -7.25 -13.11
C ALA A 152 -10.90 -6.40 -14.25
N LEU A 153 -9.61 -6.56 -14.56
CA LEU A 153 -8.89 -5.72 -15.50
C LEU A 153 -9.49 -5.71 -16.92
N PRO A 154 -9.85 -6.84 -17.55
CA PRO A 154 -10.47 -6.84 -18.88
C PRO A 154 -11.80 -6.08 -18.91
N VAL A 155 -12.60 -6.21 -17.86
CA VAL A 155 -13.89 -5.53 -17.75
C VAL A 155 -13.70 -4.02 -17.64
N THR A 156 -12.80 -3.58 -16.75
CA THR A 156 -12.54 -2.15 -16.54
C THR A 156 -11.92 -1.50 -17.78
N THR A 157 -10.95 -2.16 -18.42
CA THR A 157 -10.32 -1.64 -19.64
C THR A 157 -11.30 -1.58 -20.82
N HIS A 158 -12.17 -2.59 -20.98
CA HIS A 158 -13.21 -2.56 -21.99
C HIS A 158 -14.16 -1.36 -21.79
N LEU A 159 -14.62 -1.12 -20.56
CA LEU A 159 -15.46 0.02 -20.24
C LEU A 159 -14.76 1.36 -20.51
N VAL A 160 -13.49 1.49 -20.09
CA VAL A 160 -12.70 2.71 -20.32
C VAL A 160 -12.55 3.02 -21.81
N ARG A 161 -12.28 2.00 -22.63
CA ARG A 161 -12.14 2.15 -24.10
C ARG A 161 -13.44 2.59 -24.79
N GLN A 162 -14.63 2.28 -24.23
CA GLN A 162 -15.90 2.73 -24.77
C GLN A 162 -16.13 4.24 -24.66
N GLY A 163 -15.41 4.92 -23.76
CA GLY A 163 -15.55 6.35 -23.51
C GLY A 163 -16.91 6.76 -22.89
N GLY A 164 -17.15 8.06 -22.85
CA GLY A 164 -18.37 8.60 -22.30
C GLY A 164 -18.66 8.13 -20.86
N TRP A 165 -19.94 7.89 -20.51
CA TRP A 165 -20.34 7.47 -19.16
C TRP A 165 -19.82 6.04 -18.82
N ARG A 166 -19.66 5.17 -19.80
CA ARG A 166 -19.11 3.83 -19.61
C ARG A 166 -17.63 3.87 -19.27
N GLY A 167 -16.89 4.78 -19.91
CA GLY A 167 -15.49 5.04 -19.56
C GLY A 167 -15.35 5.54 -18.13
N ALA A 168 -16.18 6.49 -17.72
CA ALA A 168 -16.23 6.99 -16.35
C ALA A 168 -16.55 5.85 -15.36
N LEU A 169 -17.51 4.98 -15.68
CA LEU A 169 -17.82 3.79 -14.87
C LEU A 169 -16.62 2.85 -14.74
N GLY A 170 -15.88 2.62 -15.82
CA GLY A 170 -14.65 1.81 -15.81
C GLY A 170 -13.61 2.36 -14.83
N VAL A 171 -13.36 3.68 -14.85
CA VAL A 171 -12.45 4.34 -13.91
C VAL A 171 -12.94 4.19 -12.47
N VAL A 172 -14.24 4.42 -12.21
CA VAL A 172 -14.81 4.27 -10.87
C VAL A 172 -14.67 2.83 -10.37
N LEU A 173 -14.99 1.83 -11.19
CA LEU A 173 -14.86 0.41 -10.83
C LEU A 173 -13.40 0.02 -10.55
N SER A 174 -12.46 0.52 -11.36
CA SER A 174 -11.02 0.32 -11.11
C SER A 174 -10.59 0.93 -9.77
N PHE A 175 -11.02 2.19 -9.51
CA PHE A 175 -10.74 2.86 -8.25
C PHE A 175 -11.31 2.10 -7.05
N LEU A 176 -12.57 1.70 -7.12
CA LEU A 176 -13.23 0.93 -6.05
C LEU A 176 -12.57 -0.44 -5.83
N GLY A 177 -12.17 -1.13 -6.91
CA GLY A 177 -11.46 -2.41 -6.83
C GLY A 177 -10.15 -2.29 -6.05
N VAL A 178 -9.31 -1.32 -6.42
CA VAL A 178 -8.04 -1.05 -5.72
C VAL A 178 -8.29 -0.64 -4.25
N TRP A 179 -9.26 0.24 -4.02
CA TRP A 179 -9.65 0.66 -2.68
C TRP A 179 -10.09 -0.52 -1.80
N LEU A 180 -10.95 -1.40 -2.30
CA LEU A 180 -11.44 -2.57 -1.57
C LEU A 180 -10.30 -3.55 -1.23
N VAL A 181 -9.36 -3.75 -2.15
CA VAL A 181 -8.19 -4.61 -1.92
C VAL A 181 -7.24 -4.00 -0.88
N LEU A 182 -6.95 -2.70 -0.98
CA LEU A 182 -6.04 -2.03 -0.06
C LEU A 182 -6.60 -1.86 1.36
N THR A 183 -7.92 -1.76 1.52
CA THR A 183 -8.55 -1.54 2.83
C THR A 183 -8.18 -2.65 3.84
N PRO A 184 -8.42 -3.94 3.60
CA PRO A 184 -8.05 -5.00 4.56
C PRO A 184 -6.53 -5.12 4.74
N VAL A 185 -5.74 -4.86 3.70
CA VAL A 185 -4.28 -4.84 3.80
C VAL A 185 -3.81 -3.76 4.78
N LEU A 186 -4.32 -2.53 4.65
CA LEU A 186 -3.96 -1.43 5.57
C LEU A 186 -4.50 -1.67 6.98
N MET A 187 -5.69 -2.24 7.12
CA MET A 187 -6.22 -2.63 8.44
C MET A 187 -5.28 -3.63 9.13
N TRP A 188 -4.82 -4.65 8.41
CA TRP A 188 -3.84 -5.59 8.93
C TRP A 188 -2.53 -4.89 9.31
N VAL A 189 -1.99 -4.08 8.40
CA VAL A 189 -0.73 -3.35 8.60
C VAL A 189 -0.82 -2.43 9.82
N PHE A 190 -1.90 -1.69 9.99
CA PHE A 190 -2.05 -0.74 11.09
C PHE A 190 -2.30 -1.40 12.45
N ARG A 191 -3.00 -2.55 12.49
CA ARG A 191 -3.34 -3.22 13.75
C ARG A 191 -2.37 -4.31 14.16
N VAL A 192 -1.77 -5.00 13.21
CA VAL A 192 -0.97 -6.20 13.45
C VAL A 192 0.52 -5.89 13.30
N VAL A 193 0.91 -5.25 12.18
CA VAL A 193 2.31 -4.86 11.98
C VAL A 193 2.68 -3.66 12.86
N GLY A 194 1.77 -2.72 13.07
CA GLY A 194 1.96 -1.59 13.97
C GLY A 194 2.17 -2.02 15.43
N PRO A 195 2.99 -1.28 16.24
CA PRO A 195 3.25 -1.61 17.64
C PRO A 195 2.07 -1.32 18.57
N ALA A 196 1.22 -0.36 18.20
CA ALA A 196 0.00 -0.01 18.92
C ALA A 196 -1.18 -0.75 18.31
N SER A 197 -2.11 -1.21 19.16
CA SER A 197 -3.33 -1.89 18.71
C SER A 197 -4.51 -0.93 18.74
N PRO A 198 -4.69 -0.07 17.72
CA PRO A 198 -5.80 0.88 17.67
C PRO A 198 -7.15 0.15 17.61
N ASP A 199 -8.23 0.82 18.03
CA ASP A 199 -9.56 0.22 17.97
C ASP A 199 -10.00 -0.08 16.53
N PHE A 200 -10.88 -1.08 16.38
CA PHE A 200 -11.31 -1.56 15.06
C PHE A 200 -11.96 -0.46 14.20
N LEU A 201 -12.84 0.34 14.80
CA LEU A 201 -13.57 1.37 14.06
C LEU A 201 -12.67 2.51 13.59
N SER A 202 -11.71 2.92 14.41
CA SER A 202 -10.71 3.92 14.02
C SER A 202 -9.82 3.39 12.89
N THR A 203 -9.43 2.11 12.97
CA THR A 203 -8.64 1.47 11.92
C THR A 203 -9.43 1.31 10.63
N LEU A 204 -10.69 0.89 10.70
CA LEU A 204 -11.55 0.77 9.52
C LEU A 204 -11.76 2.15 8.86
N ALA A 205 -12.11 3.17 9.64
CA ALA A 205 -12.40 4.50 9.10
C ALA A 205 -11.17 5.13 8.43
N ILE A 206 -10.05 5.20 9.15
CA ILE A 206 -8.83 5.86 8.63
C ILE A 206 -8.08 4.94 7.67
N GLY A 207 -8.04 3.63 7.91
CA GLY A 207 -7.44 2.66 6.98
C GLY A 207 -8.15 2.66 5.64
N SER A 208 -9.48 2.65 5.62
CA SER A 208 -10.28 2.77 4.40
C SER A 208 -10.08 4.13 3.71
N PHE A 209 -10.06 5.23 4.45
CA PHE A 209 -9.75 6.55 3.90
C PHE A 209 -8.34 6.61 3.30
N THR A 210 -7.35 6.03 3.97
CA THR A 210 -5.98 5.92 3.46
C THR A 210 -5.93 5.07 2.21
N ALA A 211 -6.66 3.95 2.16
CA ALA A 211 -6.78 3.09 0.99
C ALA A 211 -7.39 3.83 -0.21
N ALA A 212 -8.42 4.66 0.01
CA ALA A 212 -9.00 5.49 -1.04
C ALA A 212 -7.99 6.51 -1.59
N ASN A 213 -7.23 7.19 -0.71
CA ASN A 213 -6.17 8.09 -1.14
C ASN A 213 -5.09 7.37 -1.94
N LEU A 214 -4.66 6.18 -1.50
CA LEU A 214 -3.68 5.39 -2.23
C LEU A 214 -4.23 4.88 -3.56
N SER A 215 -5.50 4.51 -3.64
CA SER A 215 -6.14 4.15 -4.91
C SER A 215 -6.09 5.32 -5.89
N GLY A 216 -6.49 6.52 -5.45
CA GLY A 216 -6.39 7.74 -6.29
C GLY A 216 -4.95 8.05 -6.70
N PHE A 217 -4.02 7.89 -5.77
CA PHE A 217 -2.60 8.12 -6.02
C PHE A 217 -2.01 7.14 -7.05
N LEU A 218 -2.39 5.86 -7.00
CA LEU A 218 -1.99 4.86 -8.00
C LEU A 218 -2.57 5.17 -9.39
N HIS A 219 -3.83 5.60 -9.47
CA HIS A 219 -4.42 6.07 -10.73
C HIS A 219 -3.70 7.32 -11.26
N GLY A 220 -3.32 8.23 -10.37
CA GLY A 220 -2.48 9.39 -10.70
C GLY A 220 -1.11 8.99 -11.24
N PHE A 221 -0.50 7.92 -10.70
CA PHE A 221 0.75 7.37 -11.24
C PHE A 221 0.58 6.83 -12.66
N VAL A 222 -0.49 6.07 -12.93
CA VAL A 222 -0.77 5.56 -14.27
C VAL A 222 -0.96 6.72 -15.25
N LEU A 223 -1.69 7.76 -14.85
CA LEU A 223 -1.86 8.97 -15.65
C LEU A 223 -0.51 9.67 -15.90
N PHE A 224 0.30 9.86 -14.86
CA PHE A 224 1.65 10.43 -14.98
C PHE A 224 2.52 9.62 -15.95
N ALA A 225 2.52 8.30 -15.82
CA ALA A 225 3.31 7.41 -16.69
C ALA A 225 2.82 7.39 -18.15
N SER A 226 1.58 7.84 -18.41
CA SER A 226 1.04 7.97 -19.77
C SER A 226 1.38 9.31 -20.44
N LEU A 227 1.97 10.27 -19.72
CA LEU A 227 2.41 11.54 -20.30
C LEU A 227 3.70 11.29 -21.10
N PRO A 228 3.86 11.95 -22.26
CA PRO A 228 5.06 11.85 -23.07
C PRO A 228 6.21 12.67 -22.48
N LEU A 229 6.68 12.25 -21.29
CA LEU A 229 7.77 12.90 -20.56
C LEU A 229 9.07 12.15 -20.79
N ASP A 230 10.09 12.87 -21.22
CA ASP A 230 11.45 12.35 -21.29
C ASP A 230 12.10 12.40 -19.89
N LEU A 231 11.89 11.33 -19.12
CA LEU A 231 12.41 11.21 -17.76
C LEU A 231 13.93 11.05 -17.69
N GLY A 232 14.57 10.72 -18.81
CA GLY A 232 16.03 10.56 -18.91
C GLY A 232 16.79 11.88 -18.95
N VAL A 233 16.16 12.96 -19.45
CA VAL A 233 16.85 14.27 -19.65
C VAL A 233 17.57 14.77 -18.40
N PRO A 234 16.97 14.81 -17.20
CA PRO A 234 17.68 15.24 -15.99
C PRO A 234 18.83 14.32 -15.58
N PHE A 235 18.90 13.12 -16.16
CA PHE A 235 19.89 12.08 -15.84
C PHE A 235 20.82 11.78 -17.01
N GLY A 236 21.12 12.79 -17.84
CA GLY A 236 22.06 12.66 -18.96
C GLY A 236 21.55 11.78 -20.11
N GLY A 237 20.23 11.67 -20.27
CA GLY A 237 19.61 10.86 -21.31
C GLY A 237 19.42 9.36 -20.95
N PHE A 238 19.64 8.99 -19.69
CA PHE A 238 19.43 7.61 -19.21
C PHE A 238 17.99 7.39 -18.76
N ASP A 239 17.09 6.99 -19.67
CA ASP A 239 15.66 6.77 -19.42
C ASP A 239 15.39 5.76 -18.31
N ALA A 240 16.15 4.68 -18.24
CA ALA A 240 16.01 3.68 -17.18
C ALA A 240 16.27 4.26 -15.77
N ILE A 241 17.23 5.17 -15.65
CA ILE A 241 17.53 5.85 -14.40
C ILE A 241 16.41 6.83 -14.06
N GLY A 242 16.01 7.67 -15.02
CA GLY A 242 14.91 8.62 -14.84
C GLY A 242 13.59 7.95 -14.45
N GLY A 243 13.22 6.88 -15.15
CA GLY A 243 12.05 6.07 -14.83
C GLY A 243 12.14 5.42 -13.43
N GLY A 244 13.30 4.87 -13.08
CA GLY A 244 13.56 4.30 -11.75
C GLY A 244 13.42 5.33 -10.62
N VAL A 245 13.96 6.53 -10.80
CA VAL A 245 13.82 7.63 -9.84
C VAL A 245 12.36 8.07 -9.70
N ALA A 246 11.62 8.18 -10.83
CA ALA A 246 10.20 8.51 -10.80
C ALA A 246 9.40 7.47 -9.99
N VAL A 247 9.61 6.17 -10.22
CA VAL A 247 8.97 5.09 -9.44
C VAL A 247 9.33 5.18 -7.97
N LEU A 248 10.60 5.41 -7.62
CA LEU A 248 11.03 5.55 -6.23
C LEU A 248 10.40 6.77 -5.55
N LEU A 249 10.27 7.90 -6.26
CA LEU A 249 9.59 9.09 -5.75
C LEU A 249 8.10 8.83 -5.47
N TRP A 250 7.40 8.14 -6.38
CA TRP A 250 6.01 7.77 -6.19
C TRP A 250 5.86 6.78 -5.02
N LEU A 251 6.75 5.81 -4.91
CA LEU A 251 6.78 4.88 -3.78
C LEU A 251 7.05 5.60 -2.46
N TYR A 252 7.92 6.60 -2.46
CA TYR A 252 8.16 7.45 -1.29
C TYR A 252 6.90 8.21 -0.86
N LEU A 253 6.20 8.87 -1.78
CA LEU A 253 4.96 9.57 -1.48
C LEU A 253 3.85 8.60 -1.01
N PHE A 254 3.79 7.41 -1.58
CA PHE A 254 2.93 6.32 -1.10
C PHE A 254 3.17 6.03 0.38
N HIS A 255 4.43 5.88 0.80
CA HIS A 255 4.78 5.63 2.20
C HIS A 255 4.52 6.82 3.12
N VAL A 256 4.66 8.06 2.62
CA VAL A 256 4.22 9.25 3.37
C VAL A 256 2.72 9.18 3.69
N ILE A 257 1.90 8.81 2.71
CA ILE A 257 0.43 8.63 2.91
C ILE A 257 0.15 7.51 3.92
N VAL A 258 0.85 6.38 3.85
CA VAL A 258 0.71 5.25 4.79
C VAL A 258 1.05 5.67 6.22
N LEU A 259 2.18 6.37 6.42
CA LEU A 259 2.60 6.84 7.74
C LEU A 259 1.65 7.89 8.32
N ALA A 260 1.18 8.83 7.49
CA ALA A 260 0.18 9.80 7.88
C ALA A 260 -1.15 9.11 8.29
N GLY A 261 -1.58 8.12 7.53
CA GLY A 261 -2.75 7.30 7.83
C GLY A 261 -2.62 6.56 9.16
N TYR A 262 -1.47 5.92 9.41
CA TYR A 262 -1.21 5.26 10.67
C TYR A 262 -1.25 6.24 11.86
N SER A 263 -0.59 7.39 11.75
CA SER A 263 -0.61 8.44 12.76
C SER A 263 -2.04 8.94 13.05
N ALA A 264 -2.84 9.15 12.01
CA ALA A 264 -4.24 9.55 12.14
C ALA A 264 -5.11 8.47 12.80
N THR A 265 -4.83 7.19 12.50
CA THR A 265 -5.52 6.05 13.15
C THR A 265 -5.30 6.05 14.66
N LEU A 266 -4.05 6.23 15.10
CA LEU A 266 -3.71 6.31 16.52
C LEU A 266 -4.39 7.49 17.20
N ALA A 267 -4.34 8.69 16.59
CA ALA A 267 -4.96 9.88 17.12
C ALA A 267 -6.48 9.74 17.29
N LEU A 268 -7.17 9.12 16.32
CA LEU A 268 -8.61 8.86 16.39
C LEU A 268 -8.93 7.83 17.47
N SER A 269 -8.17 6.76 17.57
CA SER A 269 -8.32 5.71 18.60
C SER A 269 -8.18 6.30 20.01
N ASP A 270 -7.14 7.09 20.26
CA ASP A 270 -6.90 7.77 21.54
C ASP A 270 -8.02 8.76 21.89
N TRP A 271 -8.53 9.50 20.91
CA TRP A 271 -9.62 10.43 21.14
C TRP A 271 -10.93 9.71 21.52
N ARG A 272 -11.22 8.57 20.86
CA ARG A 272 -12.39 7.74 21.19
C ARG A 272 -12.29 7.16 22.60
N ALA A 273 -11.11 6.65 22.99
CA ALA A 273 -10.87 6.12 24.32
C ALA A 273 -11.09 7.18 25.42
N ARG A 274 -10.55 8.39 25.22
CA ARG A 274 -10.76 9.51 26.17
C ARG A 274 -12.23 9.94 26.29
N ARG A 275 -12.99 9.91 25.19
CA ARG A 275 -14.43 10.21 25.24
C ARG A 275 -15.23 9.16 26.01
N ALA A 276 -14.92 7.88 25.80
CA ALA A 276 -15.59 6.79 26.51
C ALA A 276 -15.38 6.91 28.03
N SER A 277 -14.14 7.15 28.48
CA SER A 277 -13.82 7.33 29.91
C SER A 277 -14.49 8.55 30.52
N SER A 278 -14.54 9.68 29.81
CA SER A 278 -15.21 10.90 30.31
C SER A 278 -16.74 10.72 30.47
N THR A 279 -17.37 9.96 29.54
CA THR A 279 -18.81 9.67 29.64
C THR A 279 -19.11 8.73 30.82
N GLN A 280 -18.24 7.74 31.06
CA GLN A 280 -18.37 6.81 32.16
C GLN A 280 -18.20 7.52 33.54
N ALA A 281 -17.22 8.42 33.63
CA ALA A 281 -17.02 9.24 34.85
C ALA A 281 -18.24 10.13 35.15
N ARG A 282 -18.84 10.78 34.15
CA ARG A 282 -20.06 11.58 34.31
C ARG A 282 -21.26 10.75 34.79
N ARG A 283 -21.41 9.51 34.24
CA ARG A 283 -22.50 8.59 34.69
C ARG A 283 -22.29 8.11 36.12
N ALA A 284 -21.04 7.88 36.54
CA ALA A 284 -20.75 7.49 37.94
C ALA A 284 -20.99 8.64 38.93
N ALA A 285 -20.71 9.89 38.55
CA ALA A 285 -20.96 11.06 39.39
C ALA A 285 -22.45 11.47 39.48
N ALA A 286 -23.30 10.94 38.58
CA ALA A 286 -24.74 11.20 38.54
C ALA A 286 -25.57 10.14 39.30
N ARG A 287 -24.93 9.09 39.82
CA ARG A 287 -25.52 8.06 40.72
C ARG A 287 -25.18 8.33 42.18
#